data_3f41ad249527ceae532f966657dbbeca
#
_entry.id   3f41ad249527ceae532f966657dbbeca
#
_cell.length_a   1.000
_cell.length_b   1.000
_cell.length_c   1.000
_cell.angle_alpha   90.00
_cell.angle_beta   90.00
_cell.angle_gamma   90.00
#
_symmetry.space_group_name_H-M   'P 1'
#
loop_
_entity.id
_entity.type
_entity.pdbx_description
1 polymer ?
#
loop_
_entity_poly.entity_id
_entity_poly.type
_entity_poly.pdbx_seq_one_letter_code
_entity_poly.pdbx_strand_id
1 'polypeptide(L)' 'MAITASDALFAKQAPEVLAKKLGNSVTVDDVFFMEQAPQVVAKKVGIGVDTVFFAESGSQEFADEANKKLEASASEK' A
#
# COMPACT_ATOMS: atom_id res chain seq x y z
N MET A 1 11.85 2.50 4.47
CA MET A 1 10.93 2.48 5.61
C MET A 1 9.90 1.37 5.42
N ALA A 2 9.75 0.55 6.44
CA ALA A 2 8.81 -0.56 6.34
C ALA A 2 7.37 -0.08 6.56
N ILE A 3 6.45 -0.70 5.84
CA ILE A 3 5.04 -0.44 6.00
C ILE A 3 4.55 -1.30 7.16
N THR A 4 3.81 -0.69 8.09
CA THR A 4 3.28 -1.41 9.24
C THR A 4 1.78 -1.65 9.05
N ALA A 5 1.24 -2.56 9.86
CA ALA A 5 -0.20 -2.81 9.84
C ALA A 5 -0.97 -1.53 10.20
N SER A 6 -0.43 -0.72 11.11
CA SER A 6 -1.07 0.55 11.46
C SER A 6 -1.15 1.50 10.28
N ASP A 7 -0.12 1.54 9.44
CA ASP A 7 -0.13 2.39 8.26
C ASP A 7 -1.32 2.04 7.36
N ALA A 8 -1.58 0.75 7.18
CA ALA A 8 -2.68 0.30 6.35
C ALA A 8 -4.03 0.50 7.04
N LEU A 9 -4.08 0.22 8.34
CA LEU A 9 -5.32 0.35 9.10
C LEU A 9 -5.82 1.79 9.12
N PHE A 10 -4.90 2.74 9.25
CA PHE A 10 -5.25 4.15 9.34
C PHE A 10 -4.98 4.91 8.04
N ALA A 11 -5.03 4.20 6.90
CA ALA A 11 -4.71 4.82 5.62
C ALA A 11 -5.60 6.02 5.29
N LYS A 12 -6.88 5.98 5.69
CA LYS A 12 -7.78 7.10 5.40
C LYS A 12 -7.51 8.29 6.30
N GLN A 13 -7.04 8.04 7.53
CA GLN A 13 -6.76 9.11 8.48
C GLN A 13 -5.42 9.79 8.19
N ALA A 14 -4.44 9.02 7.71
CA ALA A 14 -3.10 9.54 7.42
C ALA A 14 -2.58 8.97 6.10
N PRO A 15 -3.24 9.29 4.98
CA PRO A 15 -2.86 8.72 3.68
C PRO A 15 -1.45 9.11 3.25
N GLU A 16 -0.97 10.26 3.69
CA GLU A 16 0.36 10.71 3.29
C GLU A 16 1.46 9.81 3.83
N VAL A 17 1.25 9.18 4.98
CA VAL A 17 2.25 8.28 5.56
C VAL A 17 2.43 7.05 4.68
N LEU A 18 1.32 6.42 4.31
CA LEU A 18 1.38 5.21 3.49
C LEU A 18 1.84 5.54 2.07
N ALA A 19 1.35 6.65 1.51
CA ALA A 19 1.76 7.05 0.17
C ALA A 19 3.27 7.23 0.09
N LYS A 20 3.85 7.88 1.09
CA LYS A 20 5.29 8.12 1.11
C LYS A 20 6.06 6.81 1.20
N LYS A 21 5.60 5.88 2.03
CA LYS A 21 6.27 4.60 2.20
C LYS A 21 6.14 3.70 0.98
N LEU A 22 5.00 3.74 0.30
CA LEU A 22 4.79 2.93 -0.90
C LEU A 22 5.64 3.41 -2.07
N GLY A 23 5.79 4.72 -2.22
CA GLY A 23 6.51 5.26 -3.36
C GLY A 23 5.84 4.91 -4.66
N ASN A 24 6.62 4.60 -5.70
CA ASN A 24 6.12 4.12 -7.00
C ASN A 24 5.02 5.00 -7.59
N SER A 25 5.14 6.32 -7.41
CA SER A 25 4.18 7.30 -7.91
C SER A 25 2.79 7.17 -7.27
N VAL A 26 2.70 6.49 -6.13
CA VAL A 26 1.44 6.43 -5.37
C VAL A 26 1.23 7.79 -4.71
N THR A 27 0.07 8.39 -4.97
CA THR A 27 -0.25 9.70 -4.43
C THR A 27 -1.09 9.57 -3.17
N VAL A 28 -1.21 10.68 -2.45
CA VAL A 28 -2.08 10.72 -1.27
C VAL A 28 -3.51 10.35 -1.64
N ASP A 29 -3.99 10.86 -2.79
CA ASP A 29 -5.34 10.53 -3.25
C ASP A 29 -5.48 9.04 -3.55
N ASP A 30 -4.46 8.42 -4.14
CA ASP A 30 -4.49 6.99 -4.43
C ASP A 30 -4.73 6.19 -3.16
N VAL A 31 -4.05 6.57 -2.07
CA VAL A 31 -4.19 5.87 -0.80
C VAL A 31 -5.55 6.17 -0.17
N PHE A 32 -5.95 7.43 -0.18
CA PHE A 32 -7.21 7.83 0.43
C PHE A 32 -8.40 7.10 -0.20
N PHE A 33 -8.36 6.90 -1.52
CA PHE A 33 -9.44 6.28 -2.27
C PHE A 33 -9.17 4.82 -2.63
N MET A 34 -8.20 4.17 -1.97
CA MET A 34 -7.83 2.82 -2.41
C MET A 34 -8.91 1.78 -2.16
N GLU A 35 -9.87 2.06 -1.29
CA GLU A 35 -11.01 1.18 -1.12
C GLU A 35 -11.96 1.28 -2.31
N GLN A 36 -12.14 2.50 -2.85
CA GLN A 36 -13.00 2.72 -4.01
C GLN A 36 -12.33 2.33 -5.31
N ALA A 37 -11.01 2.51 -5.41
CA ALA A 37 -10.26 2.22 -6.62
C ALA A 37 -8.98 1.45 -6.28
N PRO A 38 -9.12 0.22 -5.78
CA PRO A 38 -7.96 -0.56 -5.34
C PRO A 38 -7.00 -0.90 -6.47
N GLN A 39 -7.48 -0.98 -7.70
CA GLN A 39 -6.64 -1.33 -8.83
C GLN A 39 -5.54 -0.31 -9.08
N VAL A 40 -5.74 0.93 -8.69
CA VAL A 40 -4.72 1.97 -8.91
C VAL A 40 -3.47 1.68 -8.09
N VAL A 41 -3.64 1.50 -6.78
CA VAL A 41 -2.51 1.19 -5.90
C VAL A 41 -1.94 -0.18 -6.23
N ALA A 42 -2.81 -1.16 -6.48
CA ALA A 42 -2.38 -2.51 -6.80
C ALA A 42 -1.45 -2.51 -8.03
N LYS A 43 -1.81 -1.77 -9.05
CA LYS A 43 -1.01 -1.71 -10.27
C LYS A 43 0.31 -0.99 -10.04
N LYS A 44 0.28 0.12 -9.32
CA LYS A 44 1.48 0.92 -9.09
C LYS A 44 2.49 0.18 -8.21
N VAL A 45 2.02 -0.53 -7.21
CA VAL A 45 2.90 -1.25 -6.29
C VAL A 45 3.21 -2.66 -6.79
N GLY A 46 2.28 -3.28 -7.52
CA GLY A 46 2.47 -4.62 -8.05
C GLY A 46 1.99 -5.69 -7.09
N ILE A 47 0.93 -5.42 -6.36
CA ILE A 47 0.34 -6.39 -5.43
C ILE A 47 -1.10 -6.67 -5.85
N GLY A 48 -1.75 -7.62 -5.19
CA GLY A 48 -3.09 -8.03 -5.55
C GLY A 48 -4.13 -6.96 -5.30
N VAL A 49 -5.12 -6.87 -6.18
CA VAL A 49 -6.22 -5.92 -6.03
C VAL A 49 -6.98 -6.19 -4.74
N ASP A 50 -7.23 -7.47 -4.44
CA ASP A 50 -7.93 -7.83 -3.21
C ASP A 50 -7.15 -7.41 -1.97
N THR A 51 -5.84 -7.54 -2.01
CA THR A 51 -4.98 -7.13 -0.91
C THR A 51 -5.16 -5.64 -0.63
N VAL A 52 -5.24 -4.84 -1.68
CA VAL A 52 -5.45 -3.40 -1.54
C VAL A 52 -6.86 -3.11 -1.05
N PHE A 53 -7.85 -3.78 -1.63
CA PHE A 53 -9.24 -3.55 -1.26
C PHE A 53 -9.49 -3.84 0.22
N PHE A 54 -8.87 -4.89 0.74
CA PHE A 54 -9.05 -5.30 2.13
C PHE A 54 -7.92 -4.81 3.04
N ALA A 55 -7.26 -3.71 2.65
CA ALA A 55 -6.11 -3.20 3.42
C ALA A 55 -6.49 -2.88 4.87
N GLU A 56 -7.71 -2.41 5.11
CA GLU A 56 -8.12 -2.07 6.46
C GLU A 56 -8.38 -3.31 7.31
N SER A 57 -9.13 -4.27 6.79
CA SER A 57 -9.46 -5.47 7.54
C SER A 57 -8.32 -6.49 7.57
N GLY A 58 -7.50 -6.51 6.52
CA GLY A 58 -6.32 -7.37 6.44
C GLY A 58 -5.04 -6.55 6.44
N SER A 59 -4.91 -5.64 7.40
CA SER A 59 -3.84 -4.66 7.37
C SER A 59 -2.45 -5.29 7.49
N GLN A 60 -2.30 -6.35 8.25
CA GLN A 60 -1.02 -7.03 8.36
C GLN A 60 -0.65 -7.71 7.05
N GLU A 61 -1.62 -8.33 6.39
CA GLU A 61 -1.39 -8.97 5.11
C GLU A 61 -0.99 -7.95 4.05
N PHE A 62 -1.66 -6.81 4.05
CA PHE A 62 -1.30 -5.73 3.13
C PHE A 62 0.14 -5.27 3.37
N ALA A 63 0.48 -5.03 4.64
CA ALA A 63 1.81 -4.58 4.99
C ALA A 63 2.88 -5.60 4.57
N ASP A 64 2.64 -6.88 4.85
CA ASP A 64 3.59 -7.92 4.51
C ASP A 64 3.80 -8.02 3.01
N GLU A 65 2.72 -8.00 2.24
CA GLU A 65 2.80 -8.13 0.79
C GLU A 65 3.47 -6.93 0.16
N ALA A 66 3.11 -5.73 0.62
CA ALA A 66 3.72 -4.51 0.09
C ALA A 66 5.20 -4.44 0.41
N ASN A 67 5.57 -4.77 1.65
CA ASN A 67 6.98 -4.78 2.04
C ASN A 67 7.79 -5.77 1.22
N LYS A 68 7.23 -6.96 1.01
CA LYS A 68 7.90 -7.99 0.24
C LYS A 68 8.14 -7.51 -1.20
N LYS A 69 7.15 -6.88 -1.79
CA LYS A 69 7.26 -6.41 -3.16
C LYS A 69 8.26 -5.28 -3.28
N LEU A 70 8.23 -4.34 -2.34
CA LEU A 70 9.16 -3.21 -2.37
C LEU A 70 10.59 -3.65 -2.11
N GLU A 71 10.80 -4.62 -1.24
CA GLU A 71 12.12 -5.17 -0.98
C GLU A 71 12.67 -5.88 -2.21
N ALA A 72 11.82 -6.62 -2.91
CA ALA A 72 12.23 -7.30 -4.13
C ALA A 72 12.66 -6.29 -5.20
N SER A 73 11.91 -5.20 -5.34
CA SER A 73 12.24 -4.16 -6.31
C SER A 73 13.57 -3.50 -5.97
N ALA A 74 13.82 -3.26 -4.69
CA ALA A 74 15.08 -2.64 -4.26
C ALA A 74 16.25 -3.57 -4.51
N SER A 75 16.04 -4.88 -4.33
CA SER A 75 17.10 -5.88 -4.52
C SER A 75 17.54 -6.01 -5.97
N GLU A 76 16.65 -5.67 -6.89
CA GLU A 76 16.95 -5.80 -8.31
C GLU A 76 17.91 -4.75 -8.84
N LYS A 77 18.19 -3.75 -8.04
CA LYS A 77 19.16 -2.73 -8.42
C LYS A 77 20.58 -3.19 -8.14
#